data_5eaeb6e4dbdcb69a9fc81916152268fd
#
_entry.id   5eaeb6e4dbdcb69a9fc81916152268fd
#
_cell.length_a   1.000
_cell.length_b   1.000
_cell.length_c   1.000
_cell.angle_alpha   90.00
_cell.angle_beta   90.00
_cell.angle_gamma   90.00
#
_symmetry.space_group_name_H-M   'P 1'
#
loop_
_entity.id
_entity.type
_entity.pdbx_description
1 polymer ?
#
loop_
_entity_poly.entity_id
_entity_poly.type
_entity_poly.pdbx_seq_one_letter_code
_entity_poly.pdbx_strand_id
1 'polypeptide(L)'
;MFFFGVAFLVMGAVLPSLAAKFSLSEAESSLLVSFLPIGLIFGSLVFGPIIDKYGYKSLMLVAMALGAIGLETLAFGPNPGIIRIGIFILGISGGMLNGATNALVSDASDDKSKAANLSLLGFFYCVGAISIPLLTGALSKYFSYTPIVGVAGALMVLTFVFYLFVDFPKAKFQQGFPIKKILGMAKEPLLL
;
A
#
# COMPACT_ATOMS: atom_id res chain seq x y z
N MET A 1 2.03 -8.39 -0.01
CA MET A 1 0.85 -8.17 0.89
C MET A 1 1.22 -7.68 2.28
N PHE A 2 2.29 -8.17 2.92
CA PHE A 2 2.70 -7.68 4.26
C PHE A 2 2.77 -6.14 4.32
N PHE A 3 3.53 -5.51 3.44
CA PHE A 3 3.66 -4.05 3.42
C PHE A 3 2.38 -3.29 3.06
N PHE A 4 1.46 -3.91 2.33
CA PHE A 4 0.12 -3.34 2.16
C PHE A 4 -0.63 -3.31 3.50
N GLY A 5 -0.54 -4.37 4.30
CA GLY A 5 -1.09 -4.39 5.65
C GLY A 5 -0.48 -3.31 6.56
N VAL A 6 0.85 -3.17 6.54
CA VAL A 6 1.56 -2.09 7.25
C VAL A 6 1.04 -0.71 6.82
N ALA A 7 1.01 -0.43 5.52
CA ALA A 7 0.57 0.86 4.98
C ALA A 7 -0.88 1.18 5.34
N PHE A 8 -1.75 0.16 5.38
CA PHE A 8 -3.17 0.35 5.63
C PHE A 8 -3.48 0.70 7.10
N LEU A 9 -2.81 0.04 8.06
CA LEU A 9 -3.11 0.24 9.49
C LEU A 9 -2.13 1.14 10.24
N VAL A 10 -1.03 1.58 9.62
CA VAL A 10 -0.05 2.45 10.28
C VAL A 10 -0.68 3.73 10.82
N MET A 11 -1.62 4.33 10.10
CA MET A 11 -2.25 5.59 10.51
C MET A 11 -3.05 5.45 11.81
N GLY A 12 -3.78 4.33 11.98
CA GLY A 12 -4.50 4.07 13.23
C GLY A 12 -3.58 3.98 14.45
N ALA A 13 -2.37 3.48 14.26
CA ALA A 13 -1.39 3.34 15.34
C ALA A 13 -0.64 4.63 15.68
N VAL A 14 -0.35 5.47 14.67
CA VAL A 14 0.52 6.66 14.86
C VAL A 14 -0.25 7.98 15.01
N LEU A 15 -1.52 8.03 14.62
CA LEU A 15 -2.33 9.24 14.63
C LEU A 15 -2.36 9.95 16.01
N PRO A 16 -2.57 9.25 17.14
CA PRO A 16 -2.57 9.91 18.46
C PRO A 16 -1.24 10.62 18.74
N SER A 17 -0.13 10.00 18.38
CA SER A 17 1.21 10.57 18.58
C SER A 17 1.47 11.76 17.65
N LEU A 18 0.98 11.70 16.41
CA LEU A 18 1.06 12.82 15.46
C LEU A 18 0.21 14.00 15.90
N ALA A 19 -1.01 13.74 16.35
CA ALA A 19 -1.92 14.76 16.87
C ALA A 19 -1.30 15.49 18.08
N ALA A 20 -0.71 14.74 19.01
CA ALA A 20 -0.01 15.32 20.15
C ALA A 20 1.24 16.10 19.72
N LYS A 21 2.07 15.56 18.81
CA LYS A 21 3.33 16.20 18.35
C LYS A 21 3.10 17.54 17.67
N PHE A 22 2.03 17.66 16.88
CA PHE A 22 1.74 18.87 16.10
C PHE A 22 0.55 19.67 16.63
N SER A 23 0.00 19.30 17.79
CA SER A 23 -1.18 19.94 18.41
C SER A 23 -2.36 20.05 17.44
N LEU A 24 -2.62 18.95 16.70
CA LEU A 24 -3.67 18.91 15.69
C LEU A 24 -5.05 18.85 16.33
N SER A 25 -5.98 19.62 15.80
CA SER A 25 -7.40 19.50 16.11
C SER A 25 -7.97 18.16 15.58
N GLU A 26 -9.18 17.79 16.02
CA GLU A 26 -9.87 16.60 15.51
C GLU A 26 -10.12 16.68 14.01
N ALA A 27 -10.48 17.86 13.50
CA ALA A 27 -10.71 18.10 12.07
C ALA A 27 -9.42 17.92 11.26
N GLU A 28 -8.28 18.46 11.73
CA GLU A 28 -6.98 18.30 11.08
C GLU A 28 -6.49 16.85 11.11
N SER A 29 -6.71 16.14 12.21
CA SER A 29 -6.40 14.72 12.36
C SER A 29 -7.22 13.86 11.38
N SER A 30 -8.51 14.11 11.27
CA SER A 30 -9.41 13.44 10.33
C SER A 30 -9.02 13.71 8.87
N LEU A 31 -8.68 14.95 8.57
CA LEU A 31 -8.18 15.33 7.24
C LEU A 31 -6.87 14.60 6.93
N LEU A 32 -5.95 14.49 7.90
CA LEU A 32 -4.68 13.80 7.72
C LEU A 32 -4.90 12.34 7.31
N VAL A 33 -5.78 11.63 8.02
CA VAL A 33 -6.09 10.20 7.75
C VAL A 33 -6.73 10.01 6.38
N SER A 34 -7.56 10.95 5.92
CA SER A 34 -8.30 10.83 4.65
C SER A 34 -7.40 10.79 3.41
N PHE A 35 -6.16 11.26 3.50
CA PHE A 35 -5.21 11.19 2.38
C PHE A 35 -4.77 9.76 2.04
N LEU A 36 -4.79 8.84 3.01
CA LEU A 36 -4.43 7.44 2.78
C LEU A 36 -5.40 6.74 1.82
N PRO A 37 -6.72 6.69 2.09
CA PRO A 37 -7.67 6.06 1.18
C PRO A 37 -7.76 6.75 -0.17
N ILE A 38 -7.60 8.07 -0.23
CA ILE A 38 -7.54 8.80 -1.52
C ILE A 38 -6.35 8.28 -2.34
N GLY A 39 -5.14 8.22 -1.75
CA GLY A 39 -3.96 7.66 -2.40
C GLY A 39 -4.17 6.21 -2.85
N LEU A 40 -4.82 5.38 -2.01
CA LEU A 40 -5.11 3.98 -2.30
C LEU A 40 -5.99 3.83 -3.56
N ILE A 41 -7.01 4.68 -3.72
CA ILE A 41 -7.84 4.71 -4.93
C ILE A 41 -6.97 4.99 -6.16
N PHE A 42 -6.11 6.02 -6.11
CA PHE A 42 -5.20 6.33 -7.23
C PHE A 42 -4.27 5.17 -7.56
N GLY A 43 -3.65 4.55 -6.55
CA GLY A 43 -2.78 3.39 -6.74
C GLY A 43 -3.52 2.21 -7.36
N SER A 44 -4.77 1.97 -6.93
CA SER A 44 -5.62 0.91 -7.46
C SER A 44 -6.10 1.15 -8.89
N LEU A 45 -6.16 2.40 -9.33
CA LEU A 45 -6.51 2.73 -10.72
C LEU A 45 -5.34 2.55 -11.69
N VAL A 46 -4.11 2.83 -11.23
CA VAL A 46 -2.94 2.87 -12.12
C VAL A 46 -2.18 1.55 -12.18
N PHE A 47 -2.37 0.62 -11.22
CA PHE A 47 -1.58 -0.62 -11.16
C PHE A 47 -1.74 -1.47 -12.42
N GLY A 48 -2.97 -1.68 -12.91
CA GLY A 48 -3.26 -2.49 -14.08
C GLY A 48 -2.57 -1.98 -15.34
N PRO A 49 -2.79 -0.73 -15.77
CA PRO A 49 -2.10 -0.14 -16.92
C PRO A 49 -0.57 -0.20 -16.83
N ILE A 50 0.00 -0.07 -15.62
CA ILE A 50 1.46 -0.17 -15.45
C ILE A 50 1.93 -1.62 -15.64
N ILE A 51 1.21 -2.62 -15.09
CA ILE A 51 1.55 -4.04 -15.32
C ILE A 51 1.49 -4.37 -16.80
N ASP A 52 0.42 -3.94 -17.49
CA ASP A 52 0.22 -4.25 -18.90
C ASP A 52 1.33 -3.69 -19.79
N LYS A 53 1.87 -2.53 -19.43
CA LYS A 53 2.91 -1.86 -20.23
C LYS A 53 4.33 -2.23 -19.81
N TYR A 54 4.58 -2.35 -18.50
CA TYR A 54 5.95 -2.46 -17.94
C TYR A 54 6.20 -3.74 -17.14
N GLY A 55 5.16 -4.57 -16.95
CA GLY A 55 5.23 -5.82 -16.19
C GLY A 55 5.22 -5.66 -14.67
N TYR A 56 5.11 -6.80 -13.98
CA TYR A 56 5.04 -6.86 -12.51
C TYR A 56 6.27 -6.28 -11.83
N LYS A 57 7.49 -6.56 -12.34
CA LYS A 57 8.75 -6.09 -11.72
C LYS A 57 8.77 -4.57 -11.58
N SER A 58 8.48 -3.86 -12.65
CA SER A 58 8.50 -2.39 -12.65
C SER A 58 7.49 -1.81 -11.67
N LEU A 59 6.27 -2.35 -11.66
CA LEU A 59 5.24 -1.90 -10.72
C LEU A 59 5.63 -2.16 -9.27
N MET A 60 6.13 -3.36 -8.95
CA MET A 60 6.53 -3.72 -7.59
C MET A 60 7.69 -2.85 -7.08
N LEU A 61 8.66 -2.54 -7.95
CA LEU A 61 9.75 -1.61 -7.61
C LEU A 61 9.23 -0.20 -7.32
N VAL A 62 8.37 0.34 -8.19
CA VAL A 62 7.77 1.66 -7.97
C VAL A 62 6.95 1.69 -6.69
N ALA A 63 6.12 0.66 -6.45
CA ALA A 63 5.30 0.58 -5.25
C ALA A 63 6.15 0.51 -3.98
N MET A 64 7.23 -0.28 -3.96
CA MET A 64 8.14 -0.35 -2.80
C MET A 64 8.87 0.97 -2.56
N ALA A 65 9.33 1.65 -3.61
CA ALA A 65 9.97 2.96 -3.49
C ALA A 65 9.01 4.01 -2.91
N LEU A 66 7.79 4.10 -3.46
CA LEU A 66 6.77 5.02 -2.97
C LEU A 66 6.38 4.72 -1.52
N GLY A 67 6.23 3.43 -1.17
CA GLY A 67 5.89 3.04 0.19
C GLY A 67 7.00 3.38 1.20
N ALA A 68 8.26 3.15 0.83
CA ALA A 68 9.40 3.55 1.65
C ALA A 68 9.42 5.08 1.86
N ILE A 69 9.28 5.86 0.79
CA ILE A 69 9.21 7.33 0.87
C ILE A 69 8.04 7.76 1.77
N GLY A 70 6.87 7.13 1.63
CA GLY A 70 5.70 7.44 2.44
C GLY A 70 5.91 7.15 3.93
N LEU A 71 6.46 5.98 4.28
CA LEU A 71 6.75 5.61 5.67
C LEU A 71 7.85 6.49 6.29
N GLU A 72 8.93 6.76 5.56
CA GLU A 72 10.00 7.64 6.06
C GLU A 72 9.49 9.09 6.23
N THR A 73 8.65 9.56 5.33
CA THR A 73 8.01 10.88 5.48
C THR A 73 7.07 10.91 6.69
N LEU A 74 6.32 9.83 6.94
CA LEU A 74 5.46 9.70 8.11
C LEU A 74 6.28 9.68 9.41
N ALA A 75 7.43 9.00 9.42
CA ALA A 75 8.32 8.90 10.58
C ALA A 75 9.03 10.22 10.89
N PHE A 76 9.60 10.87 9.87
CA PHE A 76 10.55 11.98 10.02
C PHE A 76 10.04 13.32 9.49
N GLY A 77 8.81 13.39 8.96
CA GLY A 77 8.27 14.63 8.39
C GLY A 77 8.27 15.77 9.41
N PRO A 78 8.78 16.96 9.02
CA PRO A 78 8.95 18.09 9.93
C PRO A 78 7.65 18.85 10.23
N ASN A 79 6.63 18.69 9.41
CA ASN A 79 5.35 19.39 9.55
C ASN A 79 4.16 18.59 8.98
N PRO A 80 2.93 18.89 9.39
CA PRO A 80 1.73 18.16 8.93
C PRO A 80 1.52 18.20 7.41
N GLY A 81 1.93 19.27 6.72
CA GLY A 81 1.79 19.40 5.27
C GLY A 81 2.61 18.35 4.52
N ILE A 82 3.87 18.17 4.90
CA ILE A 82 4.77 17.16 4.31
C ILE A 82 4.25 15.76 4.66
N ILE A 83 3.80 15.55 5.90
CA ILE A 83 3.23 14.26 6.33
C ILE A 83 1.99 13.89 5.50
N ARG A 84 1.10 14.84 5.18
CA ARG A 84 -0.05 14.60 4.29
C ARG A 84 0.38 14.06 2.93
N ILE A 85 1.42 14.65 2.34
CA ILE A 85 1.97 14.19 1.06
C ILE A 85 2.53 12.77 1.21
N GLY A 86 3.27 12.50 2.29
CA GLY A 86 3.79 11.16 2.59
C GLY A 86 2.69 10.11 2.75
N ILE A 87 1.60 10.44 3.46
CA ILE A 87 0.44 9.56 3.63
C ILE A 87 -0.26 9.28 2.29
N PHE A 88 -0.41 10.29 1.44
CA PHE A 88 -0.99 10.14 0.11
C PHE A 88 -0.13 9.21 -0.76
N ILE A 89 1.19 9.41 -0.77
CA ILE A 89 2.16 8.55 -1.48
C ILE A 89 2.11 7.12 -0.94
N LEU A 90 2.04 6.95 0.39
CA LEU A 90 1.89 5.65 1.03
C LEU A 90 0.59 4.95 0.61
N GLY A 91 -0.50 5.70 0.49
CA GLY A 91 -1.77 5.22 -0.05
C GLY A 91 -1.62 4.71 -1.48
N ILE A 92 -0.99 5.49 -2.37
CA ILE A 92 -0.71 5.06 -3.77
C ILE A 92 0.06 3.74 -3.78
N SER A 93 1.14 3.64 -2.99
CA SER A 93 1.91 2.41 -2.84
C SER A 93 1.02 1.24 -2.40
N GLY A 94 0.19 1.45 -1.37
CA GLY A 94 -0.73 0.43 -0.86
C GLY A 94 -1.71 -0.07 -1.92
N GLY A 95 -2.31 0.83 -2.69
CA GLY A 95 -3.20 0.48 -3.80
C GLY A 95 -2.52 -0.33 -4.90
N MET A 96 -1.31 0.08 -5.29
CA MET A 96 -0.49 -0.66 -6.25
C MET A 96 -0.13 -2.05 -5.72
N LEU A 97 0.34 -2.16 -4.47
CA LEU A 97 0.72 -3.44 -3.85
C LEU A 97 -0.46 -4.39 -3.73
N ASN A 98 -1.62 -3.90 -3.33
CA ASN A 98 -2.82 -4.72 -3.23
C ASN A 98 -3.20 -5.32 -4.60
N GLY A 99 -3.35 -4.49 -5.62
CA GLY A 99 -3.70 -4.94 -6.96
C GLY A 99 -2.64 -5.89 -7.55
N ALA A 100 -1.37 -5.46 -7.53
CA ALA A 100 -0.27 -6.20 -8.13
C ALA A 100 -0.03 -7.57 -7.49
N THR A 101 -0.07 -7.68 -6.16
CA THR A 101 0.20 -8.97 -5.49
C THR A 101 -0.93 -9.97 -5.70
N ASN A 102 -2.21 -9.52 -5.71
CA ASN A 102 -3.34 -10.38 -6.04
C ASN A 102 -3.27 -10.88 -7.49
N ALA A 103 -2.99 -9.99 -8.44
CA ALA A 103 -2.83 -10.34 -9.85
C ALA A 103 -1.64 -11.29 -10.06
N LEU A 104 -0.47 -10.99 -9.47
CA LEU A 104 0.73 -11.81 -9.56
C LEU A 104 0.51 -13.24 -9.05
N VAL A 105 -0.09 -13.37 -7.86
CA VAL A 105 -0.36 -14.70 -7.28
C VAL A 105 -1.41 -15.44 -8.10
N SER A 106 -2.43 -14.75 -8.59
CA SER A 106 -3.43 -15.34 -9.47
C SER A 106 -2.80 -15.87 -10.78
N ASP A 107 -1.88 -15.12 -11.38
CA ASP A 107 -1.21 -15.49 -12.63
C ASP A 107 -0.14 -16.58 -12.42
N ALA A 108 0.52 -16.60 -11.25
CA ALA A 108 1.56 -17.57 -10.93
C ALA A 108 0.99 -18.91 -10.43
N SER A 109 -0.28 -18.96 -10.02
CA SER A 109 -0.90 -20.15 -9.44
C SER A 109 -1.61 -21.00 -10.50
N ASP A 110 -1.61 -22.32 -10.27
CA ASP A 110 -2.50 -23.26 -10.96
C ASP A 110 -3.92 -23.17 -10.40
N ASP A 111 -4.92 -23.55 -11.19
CA ASP A 111 -6.33 -23.46 -10.80
C ASP A 111 -6.64 -24.17 -9.47
N LYS A 112 -5.96 -25.30 -9.18
CA LYS A 112 -6.15 -26.07 -7.95
C LYS A 112 -5.59 -25.37 -6.70
N SER A 113 -4.49 -24.62 -6.83
CA SER A 113 -3.77 -24.00 -5.71
C SER A 113 -4.11 -22.50 -5.55
N LYS A 114 -4.74 -21.89 -6.53
CA LYS A 114 -5.01 -20.46 -6.61
C LYS A 114 -5.74 -19.92 -5.37
N ALA A 115 -6.82 -20.59 -4.95
CA ALA A 115 -7.59 -20.17 -3.78
C ALA A 115 -6.75 -20.21 -2.50
N ALA A 116 -5.96 -21.28 -2.31
CA ALA A 116 -5.08 -21.42 -1.16
C ALA A 116 -3.97 -20.35 -1.15
N ASN A 117 -3.35 -20.09 -2.31
CA ASN A 117 -2.30 -19.08 -2.44
C ASN A 117 -2.83 -17.65 -2.19
N LEU A 118 -4.03 -17.34 -2.66
CA LEU A 118 -4.70 -16.05 -2.36
C LEU A 118 -5.06 -15.93 -0.87
N SER A 119 -5.48 -17.04 -0.23
CA SER A 119 -5.73 -17.05 1.22
C SER A 119 -4.43 -16.80 2.01
N LEU A 120 -3.31 -17.37 1.56
CA LEU A 120 -1.99 -17.12 2.15
C LEU A 120 -1.56 -15.65 2.01
N LEU A 121 -1.90 -14.98 0.89
CA LEU A 121 -1.72 -13.53 0.78
C LEU A 121 -2.50 -12.75 1.85
N GLY A 122 -3.74 -13.16 2.13
CA GLY A 122 -4.57 -12.58 3.19
C GLY A 122 -3.93 -12.75 4.57
N PHE A 123 -3.33 -13.91 4.86
CA PHE A 123 -2.58 -14.13 6.09
C PHE A 123 -1.41 -13.14 6.22
N PHE A 124 -0.58 -12.98 5.20
CA PHE A 124 0.53 -12.01 5.24
C PHE A 124 0.05 -10.55 5.34
N TYR A 125 -1.11 -10.23 4.75
CA TYR A 125 -1.75 -8.94 4.97
C TYR A 125 -2.08 -8.72 6.44
N CYS A 126 -2.73 -9.68 7.10
CA CYS A 126 -3.08 -9.57 8.52
C CYS A 126 -1.84 -9.43 9.40
N VAL A 127 -0.77 -10.20 9.16
CA VAL A 127 0.49 -10.08 9.89
C VAL A 127 1.07 -8.66 9.75
N GLY A 128 1.09 -8.12 8.52
CA GLY A 128 1.54 -6.74 8.27
C GLY A 128 0.65 -5.70 8.96
N ALA A 129 -0.66 -5.88 8.88
CA ALA A 129 -1.65 -4.99 9.46
C ALA A 129 -1.53 -4.88 10.99
N ILE A 130 -1.28 -5.99 11.67
CA ILE A 130 -1.16 -6.03 13.13
C ILE A 130 0.25 -5.58 13.59
N SER A 131 1.28 -5.68 12.75
CA SER A 131 2.67 -5.45 13.14
C SER A 131 2.92 -4.07 13.75
N ILE A 132 2.50 -2.99 13.08
CA ILE A 132 2.75 -1.63 13.59
C ILE A 132 1.92 -1.32 14.85
N PRO A 133 0.59 -1.55 14.90
CA PRO A 133 -0.16 -1.35 16.13
C PRO A 133 0.39 -2.16 17.32
N LEU A 134 0.79 -3.41 17.10
CA LEU A 134 1.36 -4.26 18.14
C LEU A 134 2.70 -3.70 18.64
N LEU A 135 3.61 -3.35 17.73
CA LEU A 135 4.93 -2.82 18.08
C LEU A 135 4.82 -1.44 18.76
N THR A 136 3.98 -0.55 18.24
CA THR A 136 3.76 0.77 18.85
C THR A 136 3.13 0.63 20.24
N GLY A 137 2.16 -0.26 20.42
CA GLY A 137 1.54 -0.51 21.72
C GLY A 137 2.54 -1.12 22.72
N ALA A 138 3.25 -2.18 22.33
CA ALA A 138 4.19 -2.89 23.21
C ALA A 138 5.42 -2.04 23.58
N LEU A 139 5.88 -1.21 22.67
CA LEU A 139 7.13 -0.43 22.83
C LEU A 139 6.88 1.04 23.19
N SER A 140 5.64 1.47 23.35
CA SER A 140 5.26 2.87 23.63
C SER A 140 5.93 3.47 24.87
N LYS A 141 6.31 2.64 25.85
CA LYS A 141 7.02 3.07 27.06
C LYS A 141 8.50 3.40 26.81
N TYR A 142 9.09 2.86 25.75
CA TYR A 142 10.53 2.93 25.47
C TYR A 142 10.84 3.74 24.21
N PHE A 143 9.96 3.67 23.21
CA PHE A 143 10.17 4.27 21.91
C PHE A 143 8.94 5.06 21.45
N SER A 144 9.18 6.17 20.77
CA SER A 144 8.15 6.86 19.99
C SER A 144 7.78 6.02 18.76
N TYR A 145 6.73 6.42 18.04
CA TYR A 145 6.36 5.76 16.78
C TYR A 145 7.43 5.89 15.68
N THR A 146 8.26 6.94 15.74
CA THR A 146 9.25 7.29 14.71
C THR A 146 10.21 6.16 14.34
N PRO A 147 10.98 5.55 15.28
CA PRO A 147 11.88 4.45 14.92
C PRO A 147 11.13 3.21 14.45
N ILE A 148 9.92 2.94 14.94
CA ILE A 148 9.13 1.76 14.54
C ILE A 148 8.71 1.91 13.07
N VAL A 149 8.19 3.06 12.70
CA VAL A 149 7.76 3.34 11.32
C VAL A 149 8.96 3.46 10.38
N GLY A 150 10.06 4.11 10.83
CA GLY A 150 11.30 4.19 10.05
C GLY A 150 11.93 2.82 9.75
N VAL A 151 11.93 1.89 10.73
CA VAL A 151 12.36 0.51 10.46
C VAL A 151 11.47 -0.17 9.41
N ALA A 152 10.15 0.05 9.45
CA ALA A 152 9.26 -0.48 8.42
C ALA A 152 9.57 0.12 7.03
N GLY A 153 9.88 1.41 6.94
CA GLY A 153 10.35 2.07 5.72
C GLY A 153 11.67 1.48 5.21
N ALA A 154 12.64 1.29 6.10
CA ALA A 154 13.92 0.67 5.78
C ALA A 154 13.76 -0.77 5.26
N LEU A 155 12.85 -1.56 5.84
CA LEU A 155 12.51 -2.90 5.34
C LEU A 155 11.89 -2.86 3.94
N MET A 156 11.11 -1.83 3.61
CA MET A 156 10.63 -1.64 2.22
C MET A 156 11.77 -1.32 1.26
N VAL A 157 12.76 -0.52 1.68
CA VAL A 157 13.97 -0.26 0.88
C VAL A 157 14.75 -1.55 0.66
N LEU A 158 14.95 -2.37 1.69
CA LEU A 158 15.60 -3.68 1.55
C LEU A 158 14.84 -4.60 0.58
N THR A 159 13.52 -4.60 0.66
CA THR A 159 12.68 -5.38 -0.26
C THR A 159 12.74 -4.83 -1.69
N PHE A 160 12.81 -3.52 -1.86
CA PHE A 160 13.06 -2.89 -3.16
C PHE A 160 14.39 -3.38 -3.77
N VAL A 161 15.47 -3.34 -2.99
CA VAL A 161 16.78 -3.83 -3.43
C VAL A 161 16.72 -5.33 -3.78
N PHE A 162 16.06 -6.14 -2.95
CA PHE A 162 15.86 -7.56 -3.24
C PHE A 162 15.12 -7.78 -4.57
N TYR A 163 14.08 -7.00 -4.86
CA TYR A 163 13.30 -7.12 -6.10
C TYR A 163 14.09 -6.75 -7.37
N LEU A 164 15.20 -6.00 -7.26
CA LEU A 164 16.08 -5.77 -8.41
C LEU A 164 16.67 -7.06 -8.94
N PHE A 165 16.92 -8.04 -8.07
CA PHE A 165 17.55 -9.33 -8.40
C PHE A 165 16.55 -10.46 -8.62
N VAL A 166 15.27 -10.25 -8.37
CA VAL A 166 14.21 -11.26 -8.56
C VAL A 166 13.63 -11.13 -9.96
N ASP A 167 13.45 -12.28 -10.62
CA ASP A 167 12.69 -12.36 -11.86
C ASP A 167 11.20 -12.55 -11.57
N PHE A 168 10.39 -11.75 -12.22
CA PHE A 168 8.93 -11.78 -12.10
C PHE A 168 8.32 -12.43 -13.35
N PRO A 169 7.26 -13.24 -13.21
CA PRO A 169 6.55 -13.79 -14.34
C PRO A 169 5.90 -12.69 -15.18
N LYS A 170 5.67 -12.99 -16.46
CA LYS A 170 4.88 -12.11 -17.32
C LYS A 170 3.41 -12.19 -16.94
N ALA A 171 2.69 -11.08 -17.06
CA ALA A 171 1.25 -11.05 -16.85
C ALA A 171 0.56 -11.96 -17.88
N LYS A 172 -0.31 -12.86 -17.41
CA LYS A 172 -1.08 -13.78 -18.28
C LYS A 172 -2.29 -13.10 -18.88
N PHE A 173 -2.88 -12.15 -18.14
CA PHE A 173 -4.10 -11.45 -18.52
C PHE A 173 -3.89 -9.93 -18.47
N GLN A 174 -4.67 -9.21 -19.26
CA GLN A 174 -4.70 -7.76 -19.18
C GLN A 174 -5.28 -7.32 -17.82
N GLN A 175 -4.52 -6.54 -17.08
CA GLN A 175 -4.88 -6.07 -15.72
C GLN A 175 -5.48 -4.67 -15.72
N GLY A 176 -5.30 -3.91 -16.81
CA GLY A 176 -5.83 -2.56 -16.96
C GLY A 176 -7.33 -2.54 -17.16
N PHE A 177 -7.96 -1.46 -16.70
CA PHE A 177 -9.39 -1.25 -16.92
C PHE A 177 -9.70 -1.15 -18.42
N PRO A 178 -10.58 -2.00 -18.96
CA PRO A 178 -11.04 -1.90 -20.34
C PRO A 178 -12.04 -0.74 -20.49
N ILE A 179 -11.55 0.51 -20.44
CA ILE A 179 -12.37 1.74 -20.45
C ILE A 179 -13.41 1.71 -21.57
N LYS A 180 -13.04 1.18 -22.76
CA LYS A 180 -13.98 1.03 -23.88
C LYS A 180 -15.11 0.06 -23.58
N LYS A 181 -14.86 -1.04 -22.83
CA LYS A 181 -15.91 -1.99 -22.41
C LYS A 181 -16.81 -1.38 -21.34
N ILE A 182 -16.25 -0.68 -20.37
CA ILE A 182 -17.02 -0.01 -19.29
C ILE A 182 -17.93 1.06 -19.87
N LEU A 183 -17.45 1.90 -20.79
CA LEU A 183 -18.25 2.89 -21.49
C LEU A 183 -19.31 2.24 -22.40
N GLY A 184 -19.04 1.06 -22.96
CA GLY A 184 -20.02 0.25 -23.69
C GLY A 184 -21.12 -0.27 -22.79
N MET A 185 -20.76 -0.84 -21.63
CA MET A 185 -21.73 -1.38 -20.65
C MET A 185 -22.62 -0.28 -20.03
N ALA A 186 -22.06 0.93 -19.81
CA ALA A 186 -22.86 2.07 -19.33
C ALA A 186 -23.89 2.58 -20.35
N LYS A 187 -23.82 2.14 -21.61
CA LYS A 187 -24.80 2.43 -22.66
C LYS A 187 -25.84 1.32 -22.85
N GLU A 188 -25.70 0.19 -22.17
CA GLU A 188 -26.69 -0.89 -22.24
C GLU A 188 -27.82 -0.64 -21.24
N PRO A 189 -29.06 -0.47 -21.69
CA PRO A 189 -30.20 -0.11 -20.83
C PRO A 189 -30.66 -1.24 -19.88
N LEU A 190 -30.01 -2.40 -19.92
CA LEU A 190 -30.29 -3.56 -19.07
C LEU A 190 -29.61 -3.52 -17.68
N LEU A 191 -28.81 -2.49 -17.39
CA LEU A 191 -28.08 -2.33 -16.13
C LEU A 191 -28.61 -1.15 -15.29
N LEU A 192 -29.67 -0.50 -15.74
CA LEU A 192 -30.44 0.52 -15.02
C LEU A 192 -31.82 -0.03 -14.64
#